data_f53d1c530dcd3619e59b573bddab4df5
#
_entry.id   f53d1c530dcd3619e59b573bddab4df5
#
_cell.length_a   1.000
_cell.length_b   1.000
_cell.length_c   1.000
_cell.angle_alpha   90.00
_cell.angle_beta   90.00
_cell.angle_gamma   90.00
#
_symmetry.space_group_name_H-M   'P 1'
#
loop_
_entity.id
_entity.type
_entity.pdbx_description
1 polymer ?
#
loop_
_entity_poly.entity_id
_entity_poly.type
_entity_poly.pdbx_seq_one_letter_code
_entity_poly.pdbx_strand_id
1 'polypeptide(L)'
;MNMNSLVDILESLEKTSSRLEKEDILKKNRDNELLRRVIVAALDPYTTYGVAKVAVPLRYVKTQNLDETQRFENFLLLLEELSKRKLTGNSAKYTVVSHLAEMTNLERKWANRILLKNLRCGVQDSTANKVWQGCVKPFAVALADTLQTRPNAGGFDIIDDVKYPVAVQPKLDGLRCVAVKQDGKVTMYTRNGTVLETAPKIKACLEEHKAFVDGVLDGELMAEDWNESASIVMSKKNSKDDSRLKFHVFDFVCINEWKNLRGTTPQRLRREALLNIFQDADPSISVVEEYFVENESQLREAYANCLSFGFEGVMLKDRDEPYIFKRSSAVVKLKPVSTWEGTVIGTYDGRLGGKREGVFGGFEVLLSNGIVTRVGSGFSDKLKAEVQLAGPESFIGKIVELEGQPDPLTTDGLTRDGKVRFPVFTRFREPSDVDPRIIEAYDKWREPK
;
A
#
# COMPACT_ATOMS: atom_id res chain seq x y z
N MET A 1 -14.64 38.55 0.55
CA MET A 1 -13.75 37.46 0.15
C MET A 1 -14.51 36.60 -0.84
N ASN A 2 -14.10 36.54 -2.11
CA ASN A 2 -14.71 35.60 -3.06
C ASN A 2 -14.46 34.19 -2.53
N MET A 3 -15.49 33.54 -1.99
CA MET A 3 -15.43 32.11 -1.71
C MET A 3 -15.29 31.43 -3.07
N ASN A 4 -14.14 30.82 -3.32
CA ASN A 4 -13.98 29.99 -4.50
C ASN A 4 -15.07 28.91 -4.51
N SER A 5 -15.64 28.63 -5.69
CA SER A 5 -16.60 27.54 -5.83
C SER A 5 -15.99 26.21 -5.38
N LEU A 6 -16.80 25.25 -5.00
CA LEU A 6 -16.33 23.90 -4.63
C LEU A 6 -15.47 23.30 -5.75
N VAL A 7 -15.94 23.42 -6.99
CA VAL A 7 -15.24 22.88 -8.17
C VAL A 7 -13.90 23.58 -8.37
N ASP A 8 -13.80 24.91 -8.18
CA ASP A 8 -12.54 25.66 -8.31
C ASP A 8 -11.50 25.18 -7.28
N ILE A 9 -11.94 24.91 -6.04
CA ILE A 9 -11.06 24.37 -5.00
C ILE A 9 -10.56 22.99 -5.40
N LEU A 10 -11.45 22.09 -5.86
CA LEU A 10 -11.09 20.74 -6.29
C LEU A 10 -10.16 20.74 -7.51
N GLU A 11 -10.39 21.60 -8.50
CA GLU A 11 -9.50 21.81 -9.64
C GLU A 11 -8.11 22.32 -9.20
N SER A 12 -8.07 23.22 -8.21
CA SER A 12 -6.81 23.72 -7.66
C SER A 12 -6.01 22.60 -6.96
N LEU A 13 -6.68 21.69 -6.23
CA LEU A 13 -6.06 20.52 -5.63
C LEU A 13 -5.52 19.54 -6.69
N GLU A 14 -6.17 19.42 -7.85
CA GLU A 14 -5.71 18.54 -8.93
C GLU A 14 -4.48 19.11 -9.66
N LYS A 15 -4.40 20.42 -9.80
CA LYS A 15 -3.32 21.09 -10.54
C LYS A 15 -1.96 20.98 -9.86
N THR A 16 -1.90 20.91 -8.54
CA THR A 16 -0.62 20.80 -7.82
C THR A 16 -0.25 19.35 -7.53
N SER A 17 1.04 19.01 -7.63
CA SER A 17 1.61 17.76 -7.15
C SER A 17 2.06 17.82 -5.69
N SER A 18 2.30 19.04 -5.16
CA SER A 18 2.82 19.27 -3.82
C SER A 18 1.80 18.95 -2.74
N ARG A 19 2.16 18.07 -1.80
CA ARG A 19 1.32 17.76 -0.64
C ARG A 19 1.11 18.97 0.27
N LEU A 20 2.15 19.78 0.47
CA LEU A 20 2.07 20.96 1.33
C LEU A 20 1.12 22.01 0.76
N GLU A 21 1.18 22.24 -0.57
CA GLU A 21 0.24 23.14 -1.24
C GLU A 21 -1.21 22.65 -1.12
N LYS A 22 -1.44 21.34 -1.24
CA LYS A 22 -2.79 20.76 -1.02
C LYS A 22 -3.27 21.00 0.42
N GLU A 23 -2.40 20.76 1.41
CA GLU A 23 -2.71 21.06 2.81
C GLU A 23 -3.04 22.53 3.01
N ASP A 24 -2.33 23.45 2.35
CA ASP A 24 -2.57 24.89 2.43
C ASP A 24 -3.88 25.31 1.75
N ILE A 25 -4.17 24.77 0.56
CA ILE A 25 -5.46 24.99 -0.11
C ILE A 25 -6.62 24.56 0.79
N LEU A 26 -6.53 23.37 1.41
CA LEU A 26 -7.57 22.88 2.31
C LEU A 26 -7.68 23.75 3.58
N LYS A 27 -6.56 24.19 4.16
CA LYS A 27 -6.55 25.08 5.34
C LYS A 27 -7.22 26.43 5.06
N LYS A 28 -6.95 27.03 3.89
CA LYS A 28 -7.59 28.29 3.45
C LYS A 28 -9.09 28.17 3.29
N ASN A 29 -9.58 26.94 3.04
CA ASN A 29 -11.00 26.64 2.85
C ASN A 29 -11.58 25.77 3.98
N ARG A 30 -10.95 25.78 5.19
CA ARG A 30 -11.34 24.91 6.29
C ARG A 30 -12.79 25.09 6.78
N ASP A 31 -13.33 26.30 6.64
CA ASP A 31 -14.68 26.64 7.07
C ASP A 31 -15.74 26.31 6.00
N ASN A 32 -15.34 25.79 4.84
CA ASN A 32 -16.25 25.32 3.81
C ASN A 32 -16.73 23.89 4.16
N GLU A 33 -17.91 23.81 4.77
CA GLU A 33 -18.51 22.55 5.22
C GLU A 33 -18.87 21.62 4.05
N LEU A 34 -19.29 22.17 2.91
CA LEU A 34 -19.58 21.38 1.71
C LEU A 34 -18.32 20.69 1.19
N LEU A 35 -17.19 21.40 1.12
CA LEU A 35 -15.89 20.82 0.77
C LEU A 35 -15.50 19.69 1.72
N ARG A 36 -15.62 19.90 3.03
CA ARG A 36 -15.33 18.88 4.05
C ARG A 36 -16.16 17.62 3.81
N ARG A 37 -17.48 17.77 3.65
CA ARG A 37 -18.40 16.64 3.42
C ARG A 37 -18.11 15.91 2.11
N VAL A 38 -17.80 16.61 1.04
CA VAL A 38 -17.40 16.03 -0.26
C VAL A 38 -16.11 15.22 -0.11
N ILE A 39 -15.09 15.73 0.61
CA ILE A 39 -13.85 15.02 0.84
C ILE A 39 -14.10 13.77 1.69
N VAL A 40 -14.89 13.85 2.75
CA VAL A 40 -15.26 12.70 3.58
C VAL A 40 -16.01 11.66 2.74
N ALA A 41 -17.01 12.07 1.97
CA ALA A 41 -17.77 11.17 1.10
C ALA A 41 -16.88 10.41 0.11
N ALA A 42 -15.86 11.07 -0.40
CA ALA A 42 -14.92 10.45 -1.34
C ALA A 42 -13.87 9.56 -0.68
N LEU A 43 -13.43 9.87 0.55
CA LEU A 43 -12.27 9.23 1.17
C LEU A 43 -12.62 8.20 2.26
N ASP A 44 -13.84 8.21 2.83
CA ASP A 44 -14.24 7.21 3.83
C ASP A 44 -14.21 5.79 3.25
N PRO A 45 -13.25 4.91 3.61
CA PRO A 45 -13.09 3.60 2.99
C PRO A 45 -14.17 2.60 3.42
N TYR A 46 -14.93 2.92 4.46
CA TYR A 46 -15.93 2.04 5.06
C TYR A 46 -17.33 2.27 4.49
N THR A 47 -17.48 3.25 3.61
CA THR A 47 -18.74 3.58 2.93
C THR A 47 -18.63 3.30 1.44
N THR A 48 -19.55 2.54 0.86
CA THR A 48 -19.64 2.27 -0.58
C THR A 48 -20.98 2.69 -1.13
N TYR A 49 -21.02 3.06 -2.40
CA TYR A 49 -22.25 3.55 -3.05
C TYR A 49 -22.88 2.55 -4.04
N GLY A 50 -22.15 1.47 -4.38
CA GLY A 50 -22.66 0.39 -5.22
C GLY A 50 -23.02 0.77 -6.66
N VAL A 51 -22.58 1.92 -7.14
CA VAL A 51 -22.81 2.39 -8.50
C VAL A 51 -21.44 2.67 -9.17
N ALA A 52 -21.26 2.13 -10.37
CA ALA A 52 -20.08 2.41 -11.18
C ALA A 52 -20.17 3.82 -11.81
N LYS A 53 -19.07 4.26 -12.46
CA LYS A 53 -19.07 5.51 -13.24
C LYS A 53 -20.25 5.57 -14.20
N VAL A 54 -20.98 6.69 -14.18
CA VAL A 54 -22.15 6.91 -15.00
C VAL A 54 -21.87 8.04 -16.00
N ALA A 55 -22.21 7.78 -17.27
CA ALA A 55 -22.26 8.82 -18.29
C ALA A 55 -23.70 9.35 -18.41
N VAL A 56 -23.84 10.66 -18.55
CA VAL A 56 -25.12 11.30 -18.81
C VAL A 56 -25.26 11.51 -20.32
N PRO A 57 -26.21 10.86 -21.00
CA PRO A 57 -26.46 11.11 -22.40
C PRO A 57 -26.90 12.57 -22.63
N LEU A 58 -26.46 13.19 -23.73
CA LEU A 58 -26.76 14.60 -24.04
C LEU A 58 -28.26 14.96 -23.96
N ARG A 59 -29.11 14.01 -24.36
CA ARG A 59 -30.61 14.18 -24.32
C ARG A 59 -31.15 14.33 -22.89
N TYR A 60 -30.42 13.99 -21.87
CA TYR A 60 -30.81 14.08 -20.45
C TYR A 60 -30.24 15.30 -19.74
N VAL A 61 -29.38 16.09 -20.41
CA VAL A 61 -28.84 17.31 -19.81
C VAL A 61 -29.94 18.34 -19.66
N LYS A 62 -30.25 18.69 -18.42
CA LYS A 62 -31.31 19.67 -18.08
C LYS A 62 -30.72 21.07 -17.96
N THR A 63 -31.60 22.09 -18.15
CA THR A 63 -31.26 23.46 -17.79
C THR A 63 -31.07 23.55 -16.28
N GLN A 64 -29.99 24.20 -15.86
CA GLN A 64 -29.60 24.29 -14.45
C GLN A 64 -30.45 25.36 -13.76
N ASN A 65 -31.40 24.96 -12.91
CA ASN A 65 -32.20 25.87 -12.09
C ASN A 65 -31.66 26.02 -10.66
N LEU A 66 -30.66 25.19 -10.27
CA LEU A 66 -30.05 25.18 -8.97
C LEU A 66 -28.61 25.75 -9.06
N ASP A 67 -28.12 26.35 -7.98
CA ASP A 67 -26.74 26.74 -7.90
C ASP A 67 -25.79 25.50 -7.62
N GLU A 68 -24.47 25.70 -7.70
CA GLU A 68 -23.48 24.65 -7.48
C GLU A 68 -23.66 23.98 -6.10
N THR A 69 -23.84 24.78 -5.06
CA THR A 69 -23.96 24.31 -3.68
C THR A 69 -25.18 23.40 -3.53
N GLN A 70 -26.34 23.83 -4.04
CA GLN A 70 -27.57 23.03 -3.99
C GLN A 70 -27.44 21.72 -4.77
N ARG A 71 -26.79 21.72 -5.93
CA ARG A 71 -26.55 20.49 -6.71
C ARG A 71 -25.67 19.50 -5.96
N PHE A 72 -24.60 19.95 -5.34
CA PHE A 72 -23.74 19.06 -4.54
C PHE A 72 -24.38 18.62 -3.22
N GLU A 73 -25.18 19.48 -2.56
CA GLU A 73 -25.95 19.08 -1.39
C GLU A 73 -26.95 17.96 -1.72
N ASN A 74 -27.72 18.12 -2.80
CA ASN A 74 -28.63 17.08 -3.27
C ASN A 74 -27.88 15.78 -3.65
N PHE A 75 -26.70 15.91 -4.24
CA PHE A 75 -25.88 14.75 -4.57
C PHE A 75 -25.34 14.03 -3.32
N LEU A 76 -24.93 14.76 -2.26
CA LEU A 76 -24.53 14.17 -0.99
C LEU A 76 -25.68 13.43 -0.31
N LEU A 77 -26.90 13.96 -0.35
CA LEU A 77 -28.08 13.27 0.15
C LEU A 77 -28.35 11.96 -0.62
N LEU A 78 -28.22 11.99 -1.96
CA LEU A 78 -28.28 10.78 -2.77
C LEU A 78 -27.20 9.76 -2.35
N LEU A 79 -25.96 10.19 -2.12
CA LEU A 79 -24.89 9.30 -1.67
C LEU A 79 -25.21 8.63 -0.32
N GLU A 80 -25.88 9.35 0.60
CA GLU A 80 -26.34 8.76 1.86
C GLU A 80 -27.40 7.68 1.63
N GLU A 81 -28.34 7.88 0.72
CA GLU A 81 -29.35 6.87 0.39
C GLU A 81 -28.72 5.64 -0.27
N LEU A 82 -27.76 5.85 -1.18
CA LEU A 82 -26.97 4.78 -1.79
C LEU A 82 -26.16 3.99 -0.74
N SER A 83 -25.53 4.68 0.19
CA SER A 83 -24.73 4.04 1.23
C SER A 83 -25.57 3.18 2.20
N LYS A 84 -26.81 3.62 2.46
CA LYS A 84 -27.80 2.91 3.28
C LYS A 84 -28.60 1.86 2.50
N ARG A 85 -28.25 1.66 1.22
CA ARG A 85 -28.91 0.70 0.30
C ARG A 85 -30.41 0.90 0.11
N LYS A 86 -30.90 2.10 0.32
CA LYS A 86 -32.29 2.46 -0.02
C LYS A 86 -32.54 2.45 -1.53
N LEU A 87 -31.49 2.70 -2.32
CA LEU A 87 -31.49 2.66 -3.77
C LEU A 87 -30.43 1.66 -4.24
N THR A 88 -30.82 0.71 -5.10
CA THR A 88 -29.94 -0.34 -5.65
C THR A 88 -30.22 -0.59 -7.13
N GLY A 89 -29.32 -1.31 -7.82
CA GLY A 89 -29.52 -1.76 -9.19
C GLY A 89 -29.79 -0.64 -10.19
N ASN A 90 -30.78 -0.81 -11.05
CA ASN A 90 -31.13 0.16 -12.09
C ASN A 90 -31.73 1.46 -11.51
N SER A 91 -32.52 1.36 -10.44
CA SER A 91 -33.06 2.54 -9.76
C SER A 91 -31.95 3.47 -9.29
N ALA A 92 -30.92 2.93 -8.62
CA ALA A 92 -29.75 3.70 -8.21
C ALA A 92 -29.07 4.38 -9.40
N LYS A 93 -28.84 3.64 -10.51
CA LYS A 93 -28.24 4.22 -11.72
C LYS A 93 -29.07 5.36 -12.31
N TYR A 94 -30.37 5.17 -12.44
CA TYR A 94 -31.25 6.22 -12.98
C TYR A 94 -31.30 7.47 -12.11
N THR A 95 -31.32 7.31 -10.78
CA THR A 95 -31.32 8.44 -9.85
C THR A 95 -30.00 9.19 -9.91
N VAL A 96 -28.85 8.48 -9.98
CA VAL A 96 -27.53 9.11 -10.18
C VAL A 96 -27.50 9.89 -11.51
N VAL A 97 -27.96 9.29 -12.62
CA VAL A 97 -28.05 9.99 -13.93
C VAL A 97 -28.85 11.25 -13.82
N SER A 98 -30.00 11.22 -13.14
CA SER A 98 -30.87 12.39 -12.98
C SER A 98 -30.17 13.55 -12.24
N HIS A 99 -29.46 13.27 -11.15
CA HIS A 99 -28.69 14.29 -10.43
C HIS A 99 -27.52 14.83 -11.26
N LEU A 100 -26.78 13.95 -11.93
CA LEU A 100 -25.68 14.36 -12.79
C LEU A 100 -26.17 15.16 -14.02
N ALA A 101 -27.40 14.94 -14.48
CA ALA A 101 -28.00 15.68 -15.61
C ALA A 101 -28.14 17.17 -15.32
N GLU A 102 -28.30 17.56 -14.06
CA GLU A 102 -28.42 18.95 -13.60
C GLU A 102 -27.06 19.64 -13.38
N MET A 103 -25.94 18.88 -13.46
CA MET A 103 -24.60 19.37 -13.20
C MET A 103 -23.89 19.82 -14.48
N THR A 104 -22.94 20.75 -14.35
CA THR A 104 -22.00 21.11 -15.41
C THR A 104 -21.03 19.95 -15.71
N ASN A 105 -20.27 20.02 -16.79
CA ASN A 105 -19.28 18.99 -17.13
C ASN A 105 -18.20 18.83 -16.06
N LEU A 106 -17.75 19.93 -15.44
CA LEU A 106 -16.76 19.90 -14.37
C LEU A 106 -17.34 19.31 -13.08
N GLU A 107 -18.55 19.69 -12.72
CA GLU A 107 -19.25 19.10 -11.56
C GLU A 107 -19.48 17.60 -11.74
N ARG A 108 -19.90 17.14 -12.95
CA ARG A 108 -20.01 15.71 -13.28
C ARG A 108 -18.69 14.96 -13.14
N LYS A 109 -17.58 15.58 -13.53
CA LYS A 109 -16.24 15.02 -13.34
C LYS A 109 -16.02 14.72 -11.87
N TRP A 110 -16.26 15.70 -10.99
CA TRP A 110 -16.01 15.56 -9.55
C TRP A 110 -17.06 14.66 -8.88
N ALA A 111 -18.31 14.77 -9.20
CA ALA A 111 -19.37 13.89 -8.68
C ALA A 111 -19.10 12.41 -9.00
N ASN A 112 -18.65 12.09 -10.23
CA ASN A 112 -18.23 10.72 -10.56
C ASN A 112 -17.00 10.28 -9.77
N ARG A 113 -16.04 11.17 -9.51
CA ARG A 113 -14.85 10.84 -8.70
C ARG A 113 -15.22 10.58 -7.23
N ILE A 114 -16.17 11.33 -6.68
CA ILE A 114 -16.70 11.12 -5.33
C ILE A 114 -17.44 9.78 -5.29
N LEU A 115 -18.32 9.51 -6.25
CA LEU A 115 -19.05 8.25 -6.37
C LEU A 115 -18.14 7.03 -6.44
N LEU A 116 -17.01 7.15 -7.15
CA LEU A 116 -16.00 6.11 -7.31
C LEU A 116 -15.00 6.06 -6.14
N LYS A 117 -15.16 6.89 -5.10
CA LYS A 117 -14.26 6.92 -3.94
C LYS A 117 -12.81 7.24 -4.31
N ASN A 118 -12.58 7.98 -5.38
CA ASN A 118 -11.25 8.33 -5.85
C ASN A 118 -11.22 9.74 -6.46
N LEU A 119 -10.79 10.71 -5.69
CA LEU A 119 -10.73 12.11 -6.11
C LEU A 119 -9.69 12.38 -7.21
N ARG A 120 -8.68 11.52 -7.38
CA ARG A 120 -7.58 11.65 -8.37
C ARG A 120 -6.85 13.00 -8.30
N CYS A 121 -6.89 13.67 -7.16
CA CYS A 121 -6.18 14.91 -6.91
C CYS A 121 -5.07 14.77 -5.87
N GLY A 122 -4.74 13.54 -5.42
CA GLY A 122 -3.68 13.26 -4.46
C GLY A 122 -3.99 13.67 -3.02
N VAL A 123 -5.20 14.10 -2.71
CA VAL A 123 -5.68 14.27 -1.33
C VAL A 123 -6.08 12.91 -0.78
N GLN A 124 -5.55 12.55 0.39
CA GLN A 124 -5.84 11.33 1.12
C GLN A 124 -6.36 11.66 2.53
N ASP A 125 -6.82 10.64 3.26
CA ASP A 125 -7.29 10.73 4.65
C ASP A 125 -6.32 11.49 5.55
N SER A 126 -5.03 11.17 5.46
CA SER A 126 -3.98 11.83 6.25
C SER A 126 -3.82 13.32 5.94
N THR A 127 -4.14 13.75 4.71
CA THR A 127 -4.12 15.17 4.31
C THR A 127 -5.37 15.88 4.82
N ALA A 128 -6.54 15.25 4.66
CA ALA A 128 -7.81 15.77 5.16
C ALA A 128 -7.82 15.89 6.70
N ASN A 129 -7.35 14.87 7.39
CA ASN A 129 -7.31 14.82 8.87
C ASN A 129 -6.35 15.84 9.50
N LYS A 130 -5.39 16.39 8.76
CA LYS A 130 -4.57 17.52 9.25
C LYS A 130 -5.32 18.84 9.29
N VAL A 131 -6.36 18.97 8.48
CA VAL A 131 -7.17 20.19 8.39
C VAL A 131 -8.43 20.05 9.24
N TRP A 132 -9.10 18.92 9.12
CA TRP A 132 -10.29 18.55 9.88
C TRP A 132 -9.99 17.29 10.69
N GLN A 133 -9.55 17.45 11.91
CA GLN A 133 -9.09 16.38 12.76
C GLN A 133 -10.12 15.24 12.87
N GLY A 134 -9.73 14.02 12.47
CA GLY A 134 -10.58 12.83 12.57
C GLY A 134 -11.79 12.81 11.63
N CYS A 135 -11.84 13.67 10.59
CA CYS A 135 -12.97 13.73 9.67
C CYS A 135 -13.13 12.47 8.80
N VAL A 136 -12.03 11.79 8.51
CA VAL A 136 -12.00 10.53 7.77
C VAL A 136 -11.40 9.45 8.66
N LYS A 137 -12.09 8.32 8.82
CA LYS A 137 -11.49 7.16 9.49
C LYS A 137 -10.29 6.67 8.69
N PRO A 138 -9.13 6.43 9.33
CA PRO A 138 -7.96 5.92 8.61
C PRO A 138 -8.26 4.51 8.06
N PHE A 139 -7.79 4.23 6.85
CA PHE A 139 -7.80 2.88 6.33
C PHE A 139 -6.85 2.02 7.16
N ALA A 140 -7.38 1.02 7.84
CA ALA A 140 -6.62 0.19 8.75
C ALA A 140 -6.70 -1.28 8.37
N VAL A 141 -5.54 -1.94 8.35
CA VAL A 141 -5.39 -3.38 8.08
C VAL A 141 -4.44 -4.00 9.10
N ALA A 142 -4.50 -5.31 9.27
CA ALA A 142 -3.51 -6.02 10.07
C ALA A 142 -2.11 -5.83 9.47
N LEU A 143 -1.16 -5.49 10.32
CA LEU A 143 0.24 -5.35 9.94
C LEU A 143 1.08 -6.29 10.78
N ALA A 144 1.93 -7.05 10.11
CA ALA A 144 2.84 -7.96 10.77
C ALA A 144 3.93 -7.22 11.54
N ASP A 145 4.22 -7.69 12.73
CA ASP A 145 5.46 -7.36 13.41
C ASP A 145 6.63 -8.15 12.80
N THR A 146 7.85 -7.92 13.23
CA THR A 146 9.03 -8.64 12.75
C THR A 146 9.50 -9.56 13.86
N LEU A 147 9.63 -10.85 13.57
CA LEU A 147 10.21 -11.80 14.50
C LEU A 147 11.68 -11.43 14.72
N GLN A 148 12.06 -11.19 15.97
CA GLN A 148 13.43 -10.84 16.30
C GLN A 148 14.31 -12.08 16.23
N THR A 149 15.41 -11.98 15.50
CA THR A 149 16.39 -13.04 15.31
C THR A 149 17.78 -12.49 15.54
N ARG A 150 18.70 -13.37 15.94
CA ARG A 150 20.11 -13.07 16.08
C ARG A 150 20.92 -14.03 15.19
N PRO A 151 21.82 -13.53 14.33
CA PRO A 151 22.71 -14.40 13.54
C PRO A 151 23.54 -15.33 14.43
N ASN A 152 23.69 -16.58 13.98
CA ASN A 152 24.58 -17.55 14.58
C ASN A 152 25.33 -18.35 13.49
N ALA A 153 26.24 -19.24 13.87
CA ALA A 153 27.05 -20.03 12.94
C ALA A 153 26.23 -20.99 12.06
N GLY A 154 25.02 -21.34 12.45
CA GLY A 154 24.10 -22.22 11.70
C GLY A 154 22.90 -21.50 11.05
N GLY A 155 22.93 -20.17 11.02
CA GLY A 155 21.84 -19.34 10.48
C GLY A 155 21.40 -18.24 11.43
N PHE A 156 20.42 -18.49 12.29
CA PHE A 156 19.92 -17.51 13.26
C PHE A 156 19.26 -18.18 14.46
N ASP A 157 19.26 -17.51 15.61
CA ASP A 157 18.43 -17.83 16.77
C ASP A 157 17.19 -16.97 16.77
N ILE A 158 16.04 -17.55 17.13
CA ILE A 158 14.81 -16.78 17.40
C ILE A 158 14.94 -16.24 18.83
N ILE A 159 14.76 -14.92 18.97
CA ILE A 159 14.85 -14.23 20.27
C ILE A 159 13.46 -14.07 20.90
N ASP A 160 12.45 -13.84 20.06
CA ASP A 160 11.07 -13.67 20.51
C ASP A 160 10.48 -15.01 20.97
N ASP A 161 9.59 -14.93 21.97
CA ASP A 161 8.81 -16.08 22.39
C ASP A 161 7.67 -16.33 21.40
N VAL A 162 7.78 -17.41 20.63
CA VAL A 162 6.76 -17.86 19.68
C VAL A 162 5.79 -18.81 20.37
N LYS A 163 4.52 -18.42 20.43
CA LYS A 163 3.46 -19.26 21.00
C LYS A 163 3.08 -20.34 19.99
N TYR A 164 3.44 -21.60 20.32
CA TYR A 164 3.06 -22.77 19.52
C TYR A 164 1.76 -23.43 20.05
N PRO A 165 0.96 -24.11 19.19
CA PRO A 165 1.14 -24.25 17.75
C PRO A 165 0.78 -22.95 17.02
N VAL A 166 1.53 -22.63 15.95
CA VAL A 166 1.33 -21.43 15.15
C VAL A 166 1.04 -21.78 13.69
N ALA A 167 0.19 -20.99 13.03
CA ALA A 167 -0.06 -21.11 11.61
C ALA A 167 1.04 -20.37 10.83
N VAL A 168 1.61 -21.04 9.82
CA VAL A 168 2.68 -20.51 8.98
C VAL A 168 2.21 -20.45 7.53
N GLN A 169 2.31 -19.29 6.91
CA GLN A 169 2.04 -19.06 5.50
C GLN A 169 3.31 -18.58 4.79
N PRO A 170 3.53 -18.94 3.51
CA PRO A 170 4.59 -18.33 2.72
C PRO A 170 4.39 -16.81 2.66
N LYS A 171 5.48 -16.07 2.84
CA LYS A 171 5.47 -14.62 2.64
C LYS A 171 5.63 -14.31 1.17
N LEU A 172 4.55 -13.83 0.58
CA LEU A 172 4.48 -13.46 -0.82
C LEU A 172 5.17 -12.12 -1.08
N ASP A 173 5.70 -11.95 -2.26
CA ASP A 173 6.38 -10.74 -2.72
C ASP A 173 5.60 -10.09 -3.87
N GLY A 174 4.53 -9.41 -3.54
CA GLY A 174 3.64 -8.77 -4.47
C GLY A 174 3.17 -7.40 -3.97
N LEU A 175 1.95 -7.03 -4.33
CA LEU A 175 1.31 -5.80 -3.88
C LEU A 175 0.03 -6.13 -3.10
N ARG A 176 0.03 -5.75 -1.83
CA ARG A 176 -1.13 -5.99 -0.98
C ARG A 176 -2.39 -5.38 -1.56
N CYS A 177 -3.42 -6.17 -1.61
CA CYS A 177 -4.75 -5.79 -2.03
C CYS A 177 -5.79 -6.23 -1.01
N VAL A 178 -6.68 -5.29 -0.68
CA VAL A 178 -7.84 -5.56 0.17
C VAL A 178 -9.09 -5.42 -0.71
N ALA A 179 -9.81 -6.52 -0.91
CA ALA A 179 -11.03 -6.54 -1.71
C ALA A 179 -12.25 -6.57 -0.79
N VAL A 180 -13.03 -5.50 -0.81
CA VAL A 180 -14.26 -5.35 0.00
C VAL A 180 -15.45 -5.63 -0.90
N LYS A 181 -16.18 -6.72 -0.64
CA LYS A 181 -17.47 -7.01 -1.28
C LYS A 181 -18.61 -6.57 -0.37
N GLN A 182 -19.49 -5.77 -0.90
CA GLN A 182 -20.72 -5.37 -0.23
C GLN A 182 -21.87 -5.29 -1.25
N ASP A 183 -22.95 -5.95 -0.96
CA ASP A 183 -24.16 -6.02 -1.82
C ASP A 183 -23.82 -6.40 -3.27
N GLY A 184 -22.97 -7.41 -3.42
CA GLY A 184 -22.53 -7.94 -4.71
C GLY A 184 -21.52 -7.08 -5.48
N LYS A 185 -21.09 -5.93 -4.93
CA LYS A 185 -20.09 -5.05 -5.55
C LYS A 185 -18.77 -5.11 -4.82
N VAL A 186 -17.70 -5.21 -5.59
CA VAL A 186 -16.33 -5.27 -5.07
C VAL A 186 -15.62 -3.93 -5.27
N THR A 187 -14.98 -3.44 -4.22
CA THR A 187 -14.01 -2.34 -4.29
C THR A 187 -12.67 -2.86 -3.79
N MET A 188 -11.64 -2.69 -4.59
CA MET A 188 -10.30 -3.12 -4.25
C MET A 188 -9.46 -1.92 -3.79
N TYR A 189 -8.63 -2.13 -2.78
CA TYR A 189 -7.79 -1.09 -2.18
C TYR A 189 -6.35 -1.56 -2.05
N THR A 190 -5.42 -0.62 -2.16
CA THR A 190 -4.03 -0.84 -1.73
C THR A 190 -3.96 -0.93 -0.21
N ARG A 191 -2.80 -1.36 0.32
CA ARG A 191 -2.49 -1.33 1.76
C ARG A 191 -2.81 -0.01 2.46
N ASN A 192 -2.76 1.10 1.76
CA ASN A 192 -2.97 2.45 2.30
C ASN A 192 -4.37 3.01 2.01
N GLY A 193 -5.30 2.18 1.55
CA GLY A 193 -6.68 2.60 1.28
C GLY A 193 -6.89 3.36 -0.04
N THR A 194 -5.90 3.37 -0.94
CA THR A 194 -6.11 3.91 -2.29
C THR A 194 -6.87 2.89 -3.14
N VAL A 195 -7.93 3.34 -3.81
CA VAL A 195 -8.71 2.46 -4.69
C VAL A 195 -7.86 1.96 -5.85
N LEU A 196 -7.88 0.64 -6.06
CA LEU A 196 -7.24 -0.06 -7.18
C LEU A 196 -8.26 -0.25 -8.30
N GLU A 197 -7.94 0.29 -9.48
CA GLU A 197 -8.76 0.12 -10.70
C GLU A 197 -8.06 -0.76 -11.74
N THR A 198 -6.85 -1.23 -11.42
CA THR A 198 -5.91 -1.85 -12.38
C THR A 198 -6.00 -3.38 -12.44
N ALA A 199 -6.94 -3.99 -11.72
CA ALA A 199 -7.23 -5.43 -11.74
C ALA A 199 -8.72 -5.71 -12.03
N PRO A 200 -9.28 -5.24 -13.17
CA PRO A 200 -10.70 -5.36 -13.45
C PRO A 200 -11.17 -6.81 -13.63
N LYS A 201 -10.33 -7.73 -14.12
CA LYS A 201 -10.67 -9.16 -14.28
C LYS A 201 -10.86 -9.83 -12.92
N ILE A 202 -9.89 -9.66 -12.01
CA ILE A 202 -10.00 -10.19 -10.63
C ILE A 202 -11.23 -9.61 -9.93
N LYS A 203 -11.48 -8.30 -10.09
CA LYS A 203 -12.67 -7.66 -9.54
C LYS A 203 -13.96 -8.31 -10.05
N ALA A 204 -14.06 -8.56 -11.36
CA ALA A 204 -15.23 -9.20 -11.96
C ALA A 204 -15.41 -10.63 -11.43
N CYS A 205 -14.34 -11.43 -11.37
CA CYS A 205 -14.38 -12.77 -10.81
C CYS A 205 -14.89 -12.77 -9.34
N LEU A 206 -14.43 -11.83 -8.51
CA LEU A 206 -14.91 -11.71 -7.13
C LEU A 206 -16.36 -11.25 -7.05
N GLU A 207 -16.83 -10.37 -7.94
CA GLU A 207 -18.23 -9.94 -7.99
C GLU A 207 -19.15 -11.11 -8.38
N GLU A 208 -18.73 -11.94 -9.33
CA GLU A 208 -19.49 -13.09 -9.84
C GLU A 208 -19.43 -14.30 -8.90
N HIS A 209 -18.43 -14.39 -8.03
CA HIS A 209 -18.23 -15.52 -7.13
C HIS A 209 -19.35 -15.62 -6.08
N LYS A 210 -20.24 -16.59 -6.23
CA LYS A 210 -21.49 -16.70 -5.46
C LYS A 210 -21.28 -17.03 -3.98
N ALA A 211 -20.29 -17.86 -3.66
CA ALA A 211 -19.97 -18.23 -2.27
C ALA A 211 -19.36 -17.07 -1.48
N PHE A 212 -18.71 -16.11 -2.15
CA PHE A 212 -18.26 -14.87 -1.53
C PHE A 212 -19.41 -13.87 -1.52
N VAL A 213 -20.13 -13.80 -0.42
CA VAL A 213 -21.26 -12.87 -0.25
C VAL A 213 -20.73 -11.48 0.09
N ASP A 214 -20.92 -11.03 1.33
CA ASP A 214 -20.36 -9.76 1.83
C ASP A 214 -19.21 -10.05 2.78
N GLY A 215 -18.11 -9.31 2.61
CA GLY A 215 -16.92 -9.51 3.41
C GLY A 215 -15.70 -8.81 2.84
N VAL A 216 -14.57 -9.06 3.47
CA VAL A 216 -13.30 -8.46 3.09
C VAL A 216 -12.26 -9.56 2.93
N LEU A 217 -11.63 -9.58 1.78
CA LEU A 217 -10.50 -10.45 1.47
C LEU A 217 -9.23 -9.63 1.58
N ASP A 218 -8.28 -10.12 2.33
CA ASP A 218 -6.96 -9.53 2.47
C ASP A 218 -5.95 -10.46 1.79
N GLY A 219 -5.21 -9.95 0.82
CA GLY A 219 -4.37 -10.78 -0.02
C GLY A 219 -3.26 -9.99 -0.71
N GLU A 220 -2.58 -10.66 -1.62
CA GLU A 220 -1.49 -10.14 -2.42
C GLU A 220 -1.80 -10.29 -3.90
N LEU A 221 -1.65 -9.22 -4.68
CA LEU A 221 -1.67 -9.25 -6.14
C LEU A 221 -0.27 -9.55 -6.65
N MET A 222 -0.14 -10.62 -7.42
CA MET A 222 1.13 -11.06 -8.00
C MET A 222 0.97 -11.39 -9.48
N ALA A 223 2.01 -11.08 -10.26
CA ALA A 223 2.29 -11.63 -11.57
C ALA A 223 3.50 -12.57 -11.49
N GLU A 224 4.27 -12.72 -12.55
CA GLU A 224 5.43 -13.60 -12.57
C GLU A 224 6.53 -13.14 -11.59
N ASP A 225 6.76 -11.83 -11.51
CA ASP A 225 7.68 -11.23 -10.55
C ASP A 225 7.14 -9.91 -9.97
N TRP A 226 7.86 -9.35 -8.97
CA TRP A 226 7.48 -8.10 -8.32
C TRP A 226 7.45 -6.90 -9.29
N ASN A 227 8.39 -6.81 -10.23
CA ASN A 227 8.47 -5.69 -11.17
C ASN A 227 7.28 -5.70 -12.13
N GLU A 228 6.89 -6.88 -12.63
CA GLU A 228 5.71 -7.04 -13.46
C GLU A 228 4.45 -6.71 -12.67
N SER A 229 4.31 -7.25 -11.46
CA SER A 229 3.20 -6.97 -10.54
C SER A 229 3.06 -5.47 -10.29
N ALA A 230 4.14 -4.80 -9.91
CA ALA A 230 4.18 -3.36 -9.68
C ALA A 230 3.85 -2.56 -10.95
N SER A 231 4.36 -3.00 -12.09
CA SER A 231 4.14 -2.38 -13.38
C SER A 231 2.65 -2.38 -13.79
N ILE A 232 1.93 -3.47 -13.53
CA ILE A 232 0.50 -3.59 -13.83
C ILE A 232 -0.32 -2.82 -12.79
N VAL A 233 -0.13 -3.12 -11.52
CA VAL A 233 -0.95 -2.59 -10.42
C VAL A 233 -0.78 -1.08 -10.23
N MET A 234 0.43 -0.55 -10.38
CA MET A 234 0.73 0.88 -10.22
C MET A 234 0.56 1.70 -11.51
N SER A 235 0.11 1.09 -12.60
CA SER A 235 -0.10 1.81 -13.85
C SER A 235 -1.17 2.90 -13.69
N LYS A 236 -0.91 4.10 -14.24
CA LYS A 236 -1.86 5.23 -14.17
C LYS A 236 -3.04 5.12 -15.14
N LYS A 237 -2.98 4.18 -16.06
CA LYS A 237 -4.01 3.93 -17.08
C LYS A 237 -4.35 2.45 -17.03
N ASN A 238 -5.63 2.08 -17.14
CA ASN A 238 -6.11 0.70 -17.36
C ASN A 238 -5.61 0.13 -18.71
N SER A 239 -4.35 0.35 -19.05
CA SER A 239 -3.79 0.08 -20.36
C SER A 239 -2.92 -1.18 -20.39
N LYS A 240 -2.65 -1.77 -19.21
CA LYS A 240 -1.89 -3.02 -19.15
C LYS A 240 -2.83 -4.20 -18.94
N ASP A 241 -2.52 -5.28 -19.64
CA ASP A 241 -3.26 -6.53 -19.50
C ASP A 241 -3.08 -7.07 -18.06
N ASP A 242 -4.19 -7.21 -17.35
CA ASP A 242 -4.21 -7.77 -15.98
C ASP A 242 -4.44 -9.30 -15.97
N SER A 243 -4.43 -9.97 -17.14
CA SER A 243 -4.63 -11.42 -17.26
C SER A 243 -3.57 -12.26 -16.56
N ARG A 244 -2.38 -11.68 -16.33
CA ARG A 244 -1.29 -12.33 -15.59
C ARG A 244 -1.35 -12.12 -14.09
N LEU A 245 -2.18 -11.19 -13.61
CA LEU A 245 -2.34 -11.01 -12.16
C LEU A 245 -3.13 -12.15 -11.57
N LYS A 246 -2.64 -12.64 -10.43
CA LYS A 246 -3.36 -13.54 -9.54
C LYS A 246 -3.56 -12.87 -8.18
N PHE A 247 -4.69 -13.12 -7.56
CA PHE A 247 -4.99 -12.64 -6.23
C PHE A 247 -4.84 -13.79 -5.23
N HIS A 248 -3.78 -13.75 -4.46
CA HIS A 248 -3.47 -14.73 -3.42
C HIS A 248 -4.05 -14.26 -2.10
N VAL A 249 -5.16 -14.83 -1.68
CA VAL A 249 -5.90 -14.42 -0.49
C VAL A 249 -5.34 -15.14 0.73
N PHE A 250 -4.96 -14.41 1.76
CA PHE A 250 -4.38 -14.95 2.98
C PHE A 250 -5.22 -14.70 4.24
N ASP A 251 -6.26 -13.87 4.18
CA ASP A 251 -7.19 -13.66 5.30
C ASP A 251 -8.58 -13.23 4.82
N PHE A 252 -9.57 -13.43 5.69
CA PHE A 252 -10.96 -13.02 5.50
C PHE A 252 -11.46 -12.28 6.74
N VAL A 253 -12.22 -11.21 6.54
CA VAL A 253 -12.81 -10.43 7.64
C VAL A 253 -14.28 -10.19 7.37
N CYS A 254 -15.14 -10.43 8.35
CA CYS A 254 -16.56 -10.11 8.23
C CYS A 254 -16.77 -8.61 8.01
N ILE A 255 -17.74 -8.25 7.15
CA ILE A 255 -17.99 -6.84 6.78
C ILE A 255 -18.30 -5.96 8.00
N ASN A 256 -18.96 -6.49 9.02
CA ASN A 256 -19.26 -5.74 10.25
C ASN A 256 -18.01 -5.49 11.10
N GLU A 257 -17.10 -6.46 11.21
CA GLU A 257 -15.83 -6.30 11.90
C GLU A 257 -14.96 -5.26 11.19
N TRP A 258 -14.92 -5.30 9.86
CA TRP A 258 -14.23 -4.33 9.02
C TRP A 258 -14.75 -2.91 9.23
N LYS A 259 -16.06 -2.70 9.14
CA LYS A 259 -16.69 -1.38 9.31
C LYS A 259 -16.46 -0.78 10.69
N ASN A 260 -16.38 -1.63 11.71
CA ASN A 260 -16.17 -1.22 13.10
C ASN A 260 -14.70 -1.19 13.52
N LEU A 261 -13.76 -1.61 12.65
CA LEU A 261 -12.33 -1.77 12.95
C LEU A 261 -12.10 -2.61 14.22
N ARG A 262 -12.91 -3.63 14.40
CA ARG A 262 -12.89 -4.51 15.56
C ARG A 262 -13.09 -5.96 15.15
N GLY A 263 -11.98 -6.68 15.06
CA GLY A 263 -12.03 -8.14 14.88
C GLY A 263 -12.46 -8.84 16.16
N THR A 264 -13.24 -9.88 16.00
CA THR A 264 -13.71 -10.77 17.08
C THR A 264 -13.57 -12.24 16.70
N THR A 265 -13.49 -12.52 15.39
CA THR A 265 -13.38 -13.87 14.84
C THR A 265 -11.93 -14.35 14.88
N PRO A 266 -11.61 -15.46 15.59
CA PRO A 266 -10.28 -16.05 15.61
C PRO A 266 -9.76 -16.42 14.21
N GLN A 267 -8.42 -16.39 14.02
CA GLN A 267 -7.77 -16.67 12.73
C GLN A 267 -8.20 -18.03 12.17
N ARG A 268 -8.26 -19.08 12.98
CA ARG A 268 -8.67 -20.42 12.55
C ARG A 268 -10.07 -20.47 11.92
N LEU A 269 -11.03 -19.70 12.44
CA LEU A 269 -12.39 -19.62 11.88
C LEU A 269 -12.44 -18.76 10.61
N ARG A 270 -11.65 -17.69 10.55
CA ARG A 270 -11.51 -16.90 9.33
C ARG A 270 -10.87 -17.72 8.20
N ARG A 271 -9.88 -18.56 8.54
CA ARG A 271 -9.24 -19.50 7.62
C ARG A 271 -10.22 -20.54 7.09
N GLU A 272 -11.01 -21.14 7.95
CA GLU A 272 -12.05 -22.09 7.58
C GLU A 272 -13.08 -21.46 6.64
N ALA A 273 -13.57 -20.27 6.97
CA ALA A 273 -14.47 -19.52 6.10
C ALA A 273 -13.86 -19.25 4.73
N LEU A 274 -12.60 -18.84 4.69
CA LEU A 274 -11.88 -18.56 3.45
C LEU A 274 -11.75 -19.79 2.56
N LEU A 275 -11.40 -20.95 3.14
CA LEU A 275 -11.31 -22.22 2.41
C LEU A 275 -12.68 -22.64 1.86
N ASN A 276 -13.75 -22.51 2.64
CA ASN A 276 -15.11 -22.83 2.21
C ASN A 276 -15.60 -21.90 1.08
N ILE A 277 -15.25 -20.61 1.12
CA ILE A 277 -15.60 -19.65 0.07
C ILE A 277 -14.94 -20.02 -1.26
N PHE A 278 -13.68 -20.44 -1.26
CA PHE A 278 -12.87 -20.60 -2.47
C PHE A 278 -12.55 -22.06 -2.81
N GLN A 279 -13.45 -23.03 -2.50
CA GLN A 279 -13.29 -24.43 -2.93
C GLN A 279 -13.23 -24.58 -4.45
N ASP A 280 -14.06 -23.84 -5.18
CA ASP A 280 -14.18 -23.86 -6.63
C ASP A 280 -13.90 -22.45 -7.21
N ALA A 281 -12.75 -21.88 -6.88
CA ALA A 281 -12.39 -20.53 -7.31
C ALA A 281 -11.88 -20.48 -8.75
N ASP A 282 -12.05 -19.32 -9.38
CA ASP A 282 -11.38 -18.98 -10.63
C ASP A 282 -9.85 -19.10 -10.46
N PRO A 283 -9.11 -19.64 -11.47
CA PRO A 283 -7.65 -19.80 -11.38
C PRO A 283 -6.85 -18.52 -11.12
N SER A 284 -7.47 -17.36 -11.33
CA SER A 284 -6.86 -16.05 -10.98
C SER A 284 -6.95 -15.71 -9.48
N ILE A 285 -7.69 -16.50 -8.69
CA ILE A 285 -7.86 -16.34 -7.26
C ILE A 285 -7.42 -17.62 -6.57
N SER A 286 -6.52 -17.53 -5.61
CA SER A 286 -6.06 -18.66 -4.82
C SER A 286 -6.01 -18.31 -3.34
N VAL A 287 -6.24 -19.30 -2.49
CA VAL A 287 -6.03 -19.18 -1.04
C VAL A 287 -4.60 -19.58 -0.75
N VAL A 288 -3.85 -18.70 -0.07
CA VAL A 288 -2.46 -18.97 0.32
C VAL A 288 -2.40 -20.24 1.18
N GLU A 289 -1.45 -21.11 0.90
CA GLU A 289 -1.24 -22.33 1.71
C GLU A 289 -0.89 -21.98 3.15
N GLU A 290 -1.29 -22.85 4.07
CA GLU A 290 -1.05 -22.67 5.49
C GLU A 290 -0.64 -23.99 6.13
N TYR A 291 0.46 -23.96 6.86
CA TYR A 291 1.02 -25.11 7.56
C TYR A 291 0.90 -24.90 9.06
N PHE A 292 0.73 -26.01 9.79
CA PHE A 292 0.78 -26.01 11.24
C PHE A 292 2.16 -26.41 11.72
N VAL A 293 2.74 -25.63 12.62
CA VAL A 293 4.02 -25.96 13.28
C VAL A 293 3.85 -25.92 14.79
N GLU A 294 4.34 -26.94 15.45
CA GLU A 294 4.19 -27.19 16.87
C GLU A 294 5.42 -26.82 17.71
N ASN A 295 6.53 -26.53 17.02
CA ASN A 295 7.80 -26.18 17.66
C ASN A 295 8.74 -25.44 16.71
N GLU A 296 9.85 -24.94 17.26
CA GLU A 296 10.82 -24.15 16.51
C GLU A 296 11.51 -24.96 15.38
N SER A 297 11.75 -26.27 15.57
CA SER A 297 12.36 -27.10 14.53
C SER A 297 11.50 -27.16 13.28
N GLN A 298 10.19 -27.40 13.45
CA GLN A 298 9.23 -27.38 12.33
C GLN A 298 9.10 -26.00 11.70
N LEU A 299 9.20 -24.93 12.50
CA LEU A 299 9.20 -23.57 11.96
C LEU A 299 10.43 -23.31 11.08
N ARG A 300 11.62 -23.76 11.50
CA ARG A 300 12.85 -23.63 10.71
C ARG A 300 12.77 -24.43 9.40
N GLU A 301 12.21 -25.62 9.44
CA GLU A 301 11.98 -26.43 8.25
C GLU A 301 10.99 -25.75 7.28
N ALA A 302 9.85 -25.28 7.76
CA ALA A 302 8.86 -24.56 6.95
C ALA A 302 9.46 -23.27 6.34
N TYR A 303 10.28 -22.55 7.12
CA TYR A 303 10.99 -21.37 6.64
C TYR A 303 12.00 -21.71 5.53
N ALA A 304 12.83 -22.74 5.73
CA ALA A 304 13.79 -23.17 4.72
C ALA A 304 13.11 -23.62 3.43
N ASN A 305 12.00 -24.37 3.55
CA ASN A 305 11.20 -24.80 2.41
C ASN A 305 10.63 -23.61 1.65
N CYS A 306 10.04 -22.63 2.34
CA CYS A 306 9.52 -21.42 1.70
C CYS A 306 10.61 -20.67 0.92
N LEU A 307 11.81 -20.52 1.50
CA LEU A 307 12.93 -19.87 0.80
C LEU A 307 13.37 -20.68 -0.43
N SER A 308 13.41 -22.02 -0.35
CA SER A 308 13.80 -22.87 -1.47
C SER A 308 12.81 -22.80 -2.65
N PHE A 309 11.55 -22.49 -2.38
CA PHE A 309 10.54 -22.22 -3.39
C PHE A 309 10.51 -20.76 -3.89
N GLY A 310 11.44 -19.92 -3.43
CA GLY A 310 11.57 -18.52 -3.87
C GLY A 310 10.64 -17.53 -3.18
N PHE A 311 9.98 -17.91 -2.08
CA PHE A 311 9.20 -16.97 -1.27
C PHE A 311 10.11 -16.04 -0.46
N GLU A 312 9.58 -14.86 -0.11
CA GLU A 312 10.31 -13.81 0.65
C GLU A 312 10.63 -14.23 2.11
N GLY A 313 10.04 -15.32 2.58
CA GLY A 313 10.11 -15.82 3.95
C GLY A 313 8.76 -16.42 4.36
N VAL A 314 8.43 -16.30 5.64
CA VAL A 314 7.16 -16.79 6.19
C VAL A 314 6.44 -15.75 7.03
N MET A 315 5.11 -15.92 7.12
CA MET A 315 4.20 -15.20 7.99
C MET A 315 3.67 -16.16 9.05
N LEU A 316 3.88 -15.84 10.32
CA LEU A 316 3.34 -16.59 11.44
C LEU A 316 2.06 -15.91 11.92
N LYS A 317 1.02 -16.68 12.20
CA LYS A 317 -0.28 -16.18 12.67
C LYS A 317 -0.72 -16.93 13.91
N ASP A 318 -1.02 -16.21 14.99
CA ASP A 318 -1.69 -16.81 16.16
C ASP A 318 -3.12 -17.20 15.75
N ARG A 319 -3.46 -18.48 15.95
CA ARG A 319 -4.71 -19.06 15.50
C ARG A 319 -5.94 -18.61 16.26
N ASP A 320 -5.74 -18.18 17.49
CA ASP A 320 -6.83 -17.80 18.40
C ASP A 320 -7.05 -16.27 18.40
N GLU A 321 -6.11 -15.51 17.82
CA GLU A 321 -6.22 -14.07 17.76
C GLU A 321 -7.18 -13.59 16.65
N PRO A 322 -7.96 -12.54 16.93
CA PRO A 322 -8.80 -11.91 15.93
C PRO A 322 -7.97 -11.12 14.91
N TYR A 323 -8.62 -10.59 13.86
CA TYR A 323 -8.00 -9.66 12.93
C TYR A 323 -7.77 -8.31 13.61
N ILE A 324 -6.52 -7.94 13.85
CA ILE A 324 -6.15 -6.71 14.55
C ILE A 324 -5.80 -5.62 13.54
N PHE A 325 -6.59 -4.57 13.46
CA PHE A 325 -6.49 -3.46 12.50
C PHE A 325 -5.32 -2.50 12.75
N LYS A 326 -4.17 -3.02 13.13
CA LYS A 326 -2.91 -2.31 13.37
C LYS A 326 -1.75 -3.30 13.37
N ARG A 327 -0.53 -2.82 13.58
CA ARG A 327 0.61 -3.69 13.85
C ARG A 327 0.43 -4.39 15.19
N SER A 328 0.67 -5.71 15.20
CA SER A 328 0.56 -6.53 16.41
C SER A 328 1.38 -7.83 16.26
N SER A 329 1.63 -8.48 17.38
CA SER A 329 2.26 -9.80 17.46
C SER A 329 1.32 -10.95 17.04
N ALA A 330 0.03 -10.68 16.82
CA ALA A 330 -0.89 -11.68 16.28
C ALA A 330 -0.50 -12.17 14.87
N VAL A 331 0.23 -11.33 14.13
CA VAL A 331 0.86 -11.69 12.85
C VAL A 331 2.31 -11.24 12.87
N VAL A 332 3.22 -12.17 12.70
CA VAL A 332 4.67 -11.90 12.72
C VAL A 332 5.29 -12.38 11.41
N LYS A 333 6.26 -11.65 10.88
CA LYS A 333 7.01 -12.05 9.69
C LYS A 333 8.43 -12.46 10.05
N LEU A 334 8.88 -13.56 9.46
CA LEU A 334 10.26 -13.99 9.44
C LEU A 334 10.76 -13.96 8.00
N LYS A 335 11.79 -13.16 7.75
CA LYS A 335 12.40 -13.04 6.43
C LYS A 335 13.93 -12.99 6.57
N PRO A 336 14.68 -13.46 5.56
CA PRO A 336 16.12 -13.35 5.60
C PRO A 336 16.54 -11.88 5.57
N VAL A 337 17.58 -11.59 6.33
CA VAL A 337 18.30 -10.32 6.29
C VAL A 337 19.75 -10.65 5.99
N SER A 338 20.31 -9.99 5.00
CA SER A 338 21.73 -10.09 4.67
C SER A 338 22.38 -8.72 4.79
N THR A 339 23.67 -8.72 4.99
CA THR A 339 24.46 -7.51 5.05
C THR A 339 25.40 -7.44 3.85
N TRP A 340 25.59 -6.26 3.35
CA TRP A 340 26.54 -5.91 2.32
C TRP A 340 27.35 -4.71 2.77
N GLU A 341 28.55 -4.60 2.26
CA GLU A 341 29.41 -3.46 2.51
C GLU A 341 29.71 -2.74 1.19
N GLY A 342 29.98 -1.45 1.32
CA GLY A 342 30.35 -0.64 0.17
C GLY A 342 30.89 0.72 0.58
N THR A 343 31.46 1.45 -0.37
CA THR A 343 32.06 2.75 -0.13
C THR A 343 31.14 3.87 -0.56
N VAL A 344 30.96 4.87 0.28
CA VAL A 344 30.20 6.09 -0.04
C VAL A 344 30.93 6.85 -1.14
N ILE A 345 30.24 7.08 -2.25
CA ILE A 345 30.75 7.84 -3.40
C ILE A 345 30.01 9.15 -3.64
N GLY A 346 28.91 9.35 -2.95
CA GLY A 346 28.09 10.53 -3.07
C GLY A 346 26.92 10.53 -2.08
N THR A 347 26.20 11.64 -2.11
CA THR A 347 24.94 11.80 -1.38
C THR A 347 23.86 12.30 -2.33
N TYR A 348 22.61 12.15 -1.94
CA TYR A 348 21.48 12.72 -2.65
C TYR A 348 20.49 13.36 -1.68
N ASP A 349 19.75 14.34 -2.17
CA ASP A 349 18.75 15.07 -1.40
C ASP A 349 17.45 14.28 -1.24
N GLY A 350 16.69 14.63 -0.23
CA GLY A 350 15.33 14.13 -0.06
C GLY A 350 14.46 14.47 -1.27
N ARG A 351 13.48 13.63 -1.52
CA ARG A 351 12.60 13.72 -2.70
C ARG A 351 11.95 15.10 -2.80
N LEU A 352 11.95 15.68 -4.02
CA LEU A 352 11.24 16.91 -4.36
C LEU A 352 9.76 16.85 -3.92
N GLY A 353 9.28 17.91 -3.26
CA GLY A 353 7.93 17.97 -2.69
C GLY A 353 7.75 17.17 -1.39
N GLY A 354 8.81 16.61 -0.83
CA GLY A 354 8.81 15.90 0.45
C GLY A 354 9.19 16.77 1.64
N LYS A 355 8.96 16.27 2.87
CA LYS A 355 9.39 16.97 4.11
C LYS A 355 10.91 17.21 4.22
N ARG A 356 11.71 16.59 3.35
CA ARG A 356 13.17 16.61 3.34
C ARG A 356 13.75 17.12 2.02
N GLU A 357 13.00 17.88 1.28
CA GLU A 357 13.52 18.57 0.09
C GLU A 357 14.66 19.51 0.48
N GLY A 358 15.80 19.41 -0.24
CA GLY A 358 16.99 20.20 0.05
C GLY A 358 17.76 19.82 1.32
N VAL A 359 17.44 18.68 1.91
CA VAL A 359 18.14 18.09 3.08
C VAL A 359 18.65 16.71 2.72
N PHE A 360 19.69 16.24 3.40
CA PHE A 360 20.26 14.92 3.20
C PHE A 360 19.19 13.83 3.09
N GLY A 361 19.12 13.19 1.93
CA GLY A 361 18.20 12.10 1.59
C GLY A 361 18.82 10.72 1.80
N GLY A 362 20.13 10.58 1.57
CA GLY A 362 20.83 9.30 1.70
C GLY A 362 22.21 9.28 1.02
N PHE A 363 22.87 8.13 1.10
CA PHE A 363 24.16 7.87 0.47
C PHE A 363 23.99 7.13 -0.87
N GLU A 364 24.89 7.45 -1.81
CA GLU A 364 25.19 6.62 -2.97
C GLU A 364 26.40 5.75 -2.60
N VAL A 365 26.22 4.44 -2.61
CA VAL A 365 27.19 3.46 -2.11
C VAL A 365 27.63 2.56 -3.25
N LEU A 366 28.94 2.52 -3.51
CA LEU A 366 29.58 1.64 -4.48
C LEU A 366 29.84 0.27 -3.81
N LEU A 367 29.27 -0.78 -4.36
CA LEU A 367 29.47 -2.15 -3.90
C LEU A 367 30.72 -2.78 -4.53
N SER A 368 31.15 -3.93 -3.99
CA SER A 368 32.31 -4.68 -4.50
C SER A 368 32.18 -5.14 -5.96
N ASN A 369 30.97 -5.27 -6.47
CA ASN A 369 30.68 -5.58 -7.89
C ASN A 369 30.77 -4.37 -8.83
N GLY A 370 31.13 -3.19 -8.34
CA GLY A 370 31.20 -1.95 -9.10
C GLY A 370 29.86 -1.26 -9.38
N ILE A 371 28.76 -1.77 -8.82
CA ILE A 371 27.42 -1.20 -8.98
C ILE A 371 27.11 -0.24 -7.83
N VAL A 372 26.45 0.86 -8.15
CA VAL A 372 26.03 1.85 -7.16
C VAL A 372 24.61 1.55 -6.67
N THR A 373 24.44 1.43 -5.35
CA THR A 373 23.14 1.34 -4.68
C THR A 373 22.85 2.64 -3.91
N ARG A 374 21.58 3.04 -3.84
CA ARG A 374 21.14 4.21 -3.07
C ARG A 374 20.49 3.76 -1.77
N VAL A 375 20.99 4.28 -0.65
CA VAL A 375 20.45 4.00 0.68
C VAL A 375 19.89 5.28 1.31
N GLY A 376 18.59 5.30 1.63
CA GLY A 376 17.87 6.46 2.20
C GLY A 376 17.23 6.17 3.57
N SER A 377 17.43 4.99 4.12
CA SER A 377 16.88 4.54 5.40
C SER A 377 17.97 4.08 6.36
N GLY A 378 17.64 3.95 7.65
CA GLY A 378 18.60 3.54 8.70
C GLY A 378 19.34 4.70 9.36
N PHE A 379 19.22 5.92 8.88
CA PHE A 379 19.92 7.08 9.44
C PHE A 379 19.15 7.66 10.63
N SER A 380 19.85 7.80 11.78
CA SER A 380 19.34 8.56 12.91
C SER A 380 19.22 10.05 12.55
N ASP A 381 18.34 10.79 13.23
CA ASP A 381 18.24 12.24 13.02
C ASP A 381 19.52 12.97 13.40
N LYS A 382 20.29 12.44 14.39
CA LYS A 382 21.63 12.92 14.75
C LYS A 382 22.60 12.77 13.58
N LEU A 383 22.69 11.59 12.97
CA LEU A 383 23.60 11.36 11.83
C LEU A 383 23.22 12.21 10.62
N LYS A 384 21.91 12.41 10.36
CA LYS A 384 21.47 13.31 9.28
C LYS A 384 21.90 14.75 9.51
N ALA A 385 21.78 15.23 10.74
CA ALA A 385 22.24 16.58 11.11
C ALA A 385 23.77 16.69 10.99
N GLU A 386 24.52 15.64 11.38
CA GLU A 386 25.97 15.58 11.24
C GLU A 386 26.41 15.64 9.78
N VAL A 387 25.78 14.85 8.90
CA VAL A 387 26.07 14.89 7.45
C VAL A 387 25.76 16.29 6.87
N GLN A 388 24.66 16.89 7.29
CA GLN A 388 24.28 18.22 6.82
C GLN A 388 25.25 19.33 7.28
N LEU A 389 25.80 19.22 8.50
CA LEU A 389 26.73 20.19 9.06
C LEU A 389 28.16 20.02 8.52
N ALA A 390 28.64 18.77 8.44
CA ALA A 390 29.99 18.46 7.98
C ALA A 390 30.18 18.61 6.45
N GLY A 391 29.05 18.65 5.73
CA GLY A 391 29.00 18.59 4.28
C GLY A 391 29.09 17.17 3.73
N PRO A 392 28.39 16.89 2.62
CA PRO A 392 28.33 15.55 2.00
C PRO A 392 29.70 14.97 1.66
N GLU A 393 30.62 15.83 1.23
CA GLU A 393 31.98 15.43 0.79
C GLU A 393 32.81 14.79 1.89
N SER A 394 32.54 15.13 3.17
CA SER A 394 33.23 14.56 4.34
C SER A 394 32.95 13.07 4.56
N PHE A 395 31.97 12.52 3.86
CA PHE A 395 31.57 11.12 3.96
C PHE A 395 31.99 10.29 2.74
N ILE A 396 32.45 10.93 1.66
CA ILE A 396 32.98 10.21 0.48
C ILE A 396 34.24 9.43 0.88
N GLY A 397 34.29 8.17 0.46
CA GLY A 397 35.37 7.23 0.81
C GLY A 397 35.16 6.49 2.13
N LYS A 398 34.16 6.85 2.95
CA LYS A 398 33.82 6.03 4.14
C LYS A 398 33.15 4.75 3.73
N ILE A 399 33.52 3.65 4.39
CA ILE A 399 32.89 2.35 4.19
C ILE A 399 31.66 2.22 5.10
N VAL A 400 30.60 1.69 4.54
CA VAL A 400 29.32 1.49 5.23
C VAL A 400 28.86 0.06 5.11
N GLU A 401 28.21 -0.42 6.17
CA GLU A 401 27.46 -1.67 6.17
C GLU A 401 25.98 -1.35 5.91
N LEU A 402 25.38 -2.13 5.02
CA LEU A 402 23.98 -2.04 4.65
C LEU A 402 23.30 -3.35 4.98
N GLU A 403 22.18 -3.31 5.65
CA GLU A 403 21.22 -4.41 5.68
C GLU A 403 20.28 -4.32 4.48
N GLY A 404 19.87 -5.48 3.98
CA GLY A 404 18.88 -5.55 2.91
C GLY A 404 18.26 -6.94 2.85
N GLN A 405 17.32 -7.07 1.94
CA GLN A 405 16.68 -8.35 1.68
C GLN A 405 17.38 -9.03 0.51
N PRO A 406 17.93 -10.24 0.69
CA PRO A 406 18.54 -10.96 -0.41
C PRO A 406 17.51 -11.30 -1.49
N ASP A 407 17.92 -11.22 -2.76
CA ASP A 407 17.13 -11.74 -3.89
C ASP A 407 17.30 -13.26 -3.92
N PRO A 408 16.24 -14.06 -3.74
CA PRO A 408 16.34 -15.52 -3.70
C PRO A 408 16.76 -16.13 -5.05
N LEU A 409 16.70 -15.36 -6.13
CA LEU A 409 17.03 -15.80 -7.49
C LEU A 409 18.51 -15.59 -7.85
N THR A 410 19.31 -15.02 -6.95
CA THR A 410 20.74 -14.74 -7.18
C THR A 410 21.60 -15.36 -6.08
N THR A 411 22.81 -15.74 -6.43
CA THR A 411 23.75 -16.41 -5.50
C THR A 411 24.39 -15.45 -4.49
N ASP A 412 24.50 -14.17 -4.83
CA ASP A 412 25.06 -13.10 -3.99
C ASP A 412 23.98 -12.32 -3.22
N GLY A 413 22.72 -12.69 -3.43
CA GLY A 413 21.57 -12.02 -2.83
C GLY A 413 21.30 -10.59 -3.33
N LEU A 414 22.04 -10.12 -4.34
CA LEU A 414 21.80 -8.84 -4.98
C LEU A 414 20.68 -8.96 -6.04
N THR A 415 20.04 -7.86 -6.37
CA THR A 415 19.06 -7.84 -7.47
C THR A 415 19.73 -8.18 -8.80
N ARG A 416 18.96 -8.54 -9.84
CA ARG A 416 19.49 -8.86 -11.16
C ARG A 416 20.36 -7.74 -11.78
N ASP A 417 20.14 -6.48 -11.36
CA ASP A 417 20.96 -5.33 -11.73
C ASP A 417 22.09 -5.04 -10.72
N GLY A 418 22.39 -5.99 -9.82
CA GLY A 418 23.54 -5.99 -8.91
C GLY A 418 23.43 -5.06 -7.71
N LYS A 419 22.21 -4.63 -7.33
CA LYS A 419 21.98 -3.71 -6.21
C LYS A 419 21.48 -4.43 -4.97
N VAL A 420 21.66 -3.81 -3.80
CA VAL A 420 21.01 -4.25 -2.57
C VAL A 420 19.51 -3.93 -2.63
N ARG A 421 18.68 -4.91 -2.34
CA ARG A 421 17.23 -4.77 -2.30
C ARG A 421 16.79 -4.18 -0.95
N PHE A 422 16.04 -3.07 -0.98
CA PHE A 422 15.57 -2.34 0.22
C PHE A 422 16.69 -2.00 1.22
N PRO A 423 17.78 -1.34 0.79
CA PRO A 423 18.93 -1.10 1.63
C PRO A 423 18.63 -0.20 2.82
N VAL A 424 19.17 -0.56 3.97
CA VAL A 424 19.09 0.17 5.23
C VAL A 424 20.52 0.35 5.74
N PHE A 425 20.94 1.60 5.99
CA PHE A 425 22.23 1.89 6.61
C PHE A 425 22.24 1.36 8.05
N THR A 426 23.30 0.65 8.44
CA THR A 426 23.48 0.15 9.80
C THR A 426 24.59 0.91 10.52
N ARG A 427 25.78 0.97 9.95
CA ARG A 427 26.95 1.61 10.56
C ARG A 427 28.06 1.90 9.55
N PHE A 428 29.02 2.71 9.98
CA PHE A 428 30.31 2.83 9.32
C PHE A 428 31.22 1.64 9.71
N ARG A 429 32.12 1.28 8.79
CA ARG A 429 33.11 0.21 8.98
C ARG A 429 34.53 0.75 8.81
N GLU A 430 35.45 0.12 9.50
CA GLU A 430 36.85 0.41 9.29
C GLU A 430 37.41 -0.40 8.11
N PRO A 431 38.36 0.13 7.32
CA PRO A 431 38.94 -0.58 6.17
C PRO A 431 39.56 -1.92 6.50
N SER A 432 40.06 -2.10 7.75
CA SER A 432 40.64 -3.36 8.24
C SER A 432 39.63 -4.49 8.42
N ASP A 433 38.35 -4.16 8.52
CA ASP A 433 37.26 -5.08 8.92
C ASP A 433 36.35 -5.50 7.78
N VAL A 434 36.70 -5.13 6.53
CA VAL A 434 35.86 -5.36 5.36
C VAL A 434 36.58 -6.19 4.30
N ASP A 435 35.80 -6.75 3.37
CA ASP A 435 36.34 -7.47 2.22
C ASP A 435 37.21 -6.54 1.37
N PRO A 436 38.49 -6.92 1.09
CA PRO A 436 39.40 -6.10 0.28
C PRO A 436 38.82 -5.66 -1.09
N ARG A 437 37.94 -6.45 -1.67
CA ARG A 437 37.29 -6.14 -2.95
C ARG A 437 36.49 -4.83 -2.93
N ILE A 438 36.05 -4.38 -1.76
CA ILE A 438 35.36 -3.12 -1.58
C ILE A 438 36.30 -1.93 -1.80
N ILE A 439 37.52 -2.05 -1.24
CA ILE A 439 38.58 -1.04 -1.40
C ILE A 439 39.06 -1.02 -2.84
N GLU A 440 39.30 -2.18 -3.43
CA GLU A 440 39.72 -2.32 -4.83
C GLU A 440 38.69 -1.71 -5.81
N ALA A 441 37.40 -1.96 -5.55
CA ALA A 441 36.30 -1.37 -6.35
C ALA A 441 36.29 0.16 -6.27
N TYR A 442 36.54 0.72 -5.06
CA TYR A 442 36.60 2.15 -4.87
C TYR A 442 37.82 2.79 -5.51
N ASP A 443 39.00 2.17 -5.40
CA ASP A 443 40.25 2.66 -6.03
C ASP A 443 40.10 2.68 -7.55
N LYS A 444 39.55 1.62 -8.13
CA LYS A 444 39.24 1.55 -9.56
C LYS A 444 38.20 2.58 -10.00
N TRP A 445 37.21 2.87 -9.15
CA TRP A 445 36.18 3.88 -9.44
C TRP A 445 36.76 5.32 -9.47
N ARG A 446 37.80 5.57 -8.66
CA ARG A 446 38.48 6.89 -8.57
C ARG A 446 39.48 7.14 -9.70
N GLU A 447 39.89 6.10 -10.45
CA GLU A 447 40.80 6.31 -11.56
C GLU A 447 40.16 7.19 -12.64
N PRO A 448 40.88 8.18 -13.17
CA PRO A 448 40.35 9.02 -14.23
C PRO A 448 40.05 8.17 -15.46
N LYS A 449 38.83 8.31 -15.97
CA LYS A 449 38.36 7.62 -17.19
C LYS A 449 38.92 8.29 -18.43
#